data_2dd8bcca7769dd7ddfe5e31461f9c37e
#
_entry.id   2dd8bcca7769dd7ddfe5e31461f9c37e
#
_cell.length_a   1.000
_cell.length_b   1.000
_cell.length_c   1.000
_cell.angle_alpha   90.00
_cell.angle_beta   90.00
_cell.angle_gamma   90.00
#
_symmetry.space_group_name_H-M   'P 1'
#
loop_
_entity.id
_entity.type
_entity.pdbx_description
1 polymer ?
#
loop_
_entity_poly.entity_id
_entity_poly.type
_entity_poly.pdbx_seq_one_letter_code
_entity_poly.pdbx_strand_id
1 'polypeptide(L)'
;MSEPLRVAALQLQAHDRSDFAGALDAIARATRDAARTADLVVLPEGTFPAYVIGRTPINADEVQRAVEVLCVVARETSTVIVIGVAAANDERVASNCALAIDADGTLAGRADKLFLWHFDRRWFAPGDSVTPVPTAVGTLGLLVCADGRLPTIARALVDRHACLLVMPTAWVTSGRNPHALENVQADLLARVRARENNVPFVAANKCGAELGMVAYCGKSQIVDANGEVLAMAGERNPQTLNATLRLETPRPHRVTLAQPARCRRRAARSSRIAMSYDPLPSDIAERLQTLDDDFAVTPNDDAHFAAVEGALGAARIDDATAMDPGGCVPYRLAGYPLLVWRSDLHSAWLERFARARALELRLYLIVFDNRERRAFAVDPDGTIVAGTFAGYRIASFVFDPRKTLETTVAPGTDVQTGLERIAAILQR
;
A
#
# COMPACT_ATOMS: atom_id res chain seq x y z
N MET A 1 3.82 30.10 1.64
CA MET A 1 3.02 28.98 1.07
C MET A 1 3.76 28.54 -0.16
N SER A 2 4.10 27.25 -0.29
CA SER A 2 4.71 26.71 -1.51
C SER A 2 3.80 26.93 -2.72
N GLU A 3 4.39 27.20 -3.88
CA GLU A 3 3.61 27.24 -5.12
C GLU A 3 2.89 25.92 -5.36
N PRO A 4 1.68 25.95 -5.96
CA PRO A 4 0.95 24.74 -6.25
C PRO A 4 1.68 23.93 -7.34
N LEU A 5 1.91 22.65 -7.08
CA LEU A 5 2.54 21.70 -7.99
C LEU A 5 1.51 21.09 -8.94
N ARG A 6 1.68 21.27 -10.24
CA ARG A 6 0.86 20.62 -11.27
C ARG A 6 1.43 19.22 -11.55
N VAL A 7 0.60 18.20 -11.39
CA VAL A 7 1.01 16.80 -11.53
C VAL A 7 0.21 16.13 -12.63
N ALA A 8 0.90 15.37 -13.49
CA ALA A 8 0.28 14.45 -14.42
C ALA A 8 0.65 12.99 -14.07
N ALA A 9 -0.33 12.10 -14.00
CA ALA A 9 -0.10 10.65 -13.90
C ALA A 9 -0.64 9.98 -15.17
N LEU A 10 0.23 9.26 -15.88
CA LEU A 10 -0.10 8.60 -17.12
C LEU A 10 -0.52 7.15 -16.88
N GLN A 11 -1.78 6.84 -17.14
CA GLN A 11 -2.22 5.45 -17.30
C GLN A 11 -1.90 5.01 -18.73
N LEU A 12 -0.94 4.13 -18.88
CA LEU A 12 -0.49 3.67 -20.19
C LEU A 12 -1.14 2.36 -20.60
N GLN A 13 -1.35 2.18 -21.90
CA GLN A 13 -1.65 0.85 -22.45
C GLN A 13 -0.45 -0.06 -22.22
N ALA A 14 -0.70 -1.23 -21.66
CA ALA A 14 0.32 -2.27 -21.53
C ALA A 14 0.80 -2.70 -22.93
N HIS A 15 2.08 -2.94 -23.07
CA HIS A 15 2.72 -3.41 -24.31
C HIS A 15 3.68 -4.54 -23.99
N ASP A 16 3.89 -5.40 -24.97
CA ASP A 16 4.84 -6.47 -24.87
C ASP A 16 6.26 -5.98 -25.20
N ARG A 17 7.26 -6.66 -24.68
CA ARG A 17 8.66 -6.32 -24.91
C ARG A 17 9.04 -6.28 -26.41
N SER A 18 8.41 -7.11 -27.22
CA SER A 18 8.63 -7.14 -28.66
C SER A 18 8.19 -5.86 -29.39
N ASP A 19 7.35 -5.05 -28.76
CA ASP A 19 6.83 -3.79 -29.33
C ASP A 19 7.57 -2.54 -28.80
N PHE A 20 8.80 -2.71 -28.35
CA PHE A 20 9.58 -1.65 -27.70
C PHE A 20 9.65 -0.35 -28.51
N ALA A 21 9.94 -0.41 -29.81
CA ALA A 21 10.12 0.80 -30.63
C ALA A 21 8.81 1.61 -30.77
N GLY A 22 7.69 0.93 -31.06
CA GLY A 22 6.39 1.56 -31.13
C GLY A 22 5.93 2.13 -29.79
N ALA A 23 6.18 1.39 -28.72
CA ALA A 23 5.91 1.82 -27.34
C ALA A 23 6.73 3.07 -26.98
N LEU A 24 8.02 3.10 -27.27
CA LEU A 24 8.90 4.24 -26.99
C LEU A 24 8.38 5.52 -27.65
N ASP A 25 8.05 5.47 -28.94
CA ASP A 25 7.53 6.63 -29.67
C ASP A 25 6.20 7.13 -29.11
N ALA A 26 5.29 6.21 -28.81
CA ALA A 26 3.97 6.56 -28.26
C ALA A 26 4.07 7.15 -26.87
N ILE A 27 4.88 6.54 -25.98
CA ILE A 27 5.05 6.96 -24.60
C ILE A 27 5.81 8.29 -24.54
N ALA A 28 6.86 8.48 -25.34
CA ALA A 28 7.57 9.75 -25.42
C ALA A 28 6.67 10.91 -25.85
N ARG A 29 5.79 10.69 -26.84
CA ARG A 29 4.78 11.70 -27.23
C ARG A 29 3.81 12.00 -26.08
N ALA A 30 3.20 10.98 -25.48
CA ALA A 30 2.27 11.15 -24.38
C ALA A 30 2.90 11.89 -23.19
N THR A 31 4.17 11.55 -22.88
CA THR A 31 4.93 12.21 -21.81
C THR A 31 5.19 13.68 -22.15
N ARG A 32 5.62 13.99 -23.38
CA ARG A 32 5.85 15.37 -23.82
C ARG A 32 4.56 16.21 -23.79
N ASP A 33 3.44 15.61 -24.19
CA ASP A 33 2.16 16.32 -24.17
C ASP A 33 1.69 16.62 -22.74
N ALA A 34 1.84 15.67 -21.82
CA ALA A 34 1.55 15.86 -20.40
C ALA A 34 2.48 16.91 -19.75
N ALA A 35 3.78 16.86 -20.08
CA ALA A 35 4.81 17.74 -19.53
C ALA A 35 4.64 19.22 -19.90
N ARG A 36 3.90 19.54 -20.97
CA ARG A 36 3.58 20.94 -21.34
C ARG A 36 2.75 21.67 -20.28
N THR A 37 2.03 20.97 -19.45
CA THR A 37 1.10 21.54 -18.47
C THR A 37 1.34 21.08 -17.05
N ALA A 38 2.32 20.19 -16.83
CA ALA A 38 2.66 19.63 -15.53
C ALA A 38 4.10 19.94 -15.15
N ASP A 39 4.36 20.10 -13.86
CA ASP A 39 5.68 20.25 -13.27
C ASP A 39 6.29 18.89 -12.92
N LEU A 40 5.43 17.87 -12.75
CA LEU A 40 5.79 16.46 -12.50
C LEU A 40 4.94 15.56 -13.36
N VAL A 41 5.58 14.65 -14.10
CA VAL A 41 4.93 13.56 -14.85
C VAL A 41 5.35 12.22 -14.27
N VAL A 42 4.37 11.34 -14.01
CA VAL A 42 4.61 9.99 -13.46
C VAL A 42 4.15 8.93 -14.45
N LEU A 43 5.03 7.99 -14.76
CA LEU A 43 4.80 6.84 -15.65
C LEU A 43 4.77 5.53 -14.85
N PRO A 44 4.15 4.45 -15.38
CA PRO A 44 4.02 3.17 -14.70
C PRO A 44 5.33 2.43 -14.42
N GLU A 45 5.24 1.39 -13.59
CA GLU A 45 6.28 0.38 -13.36
C GLU A 45 6.52 -0.44 -14.63
N GLY A 46 7.79 -0.80 -14.86
CA GLY A 46 8.16 -1.59 -16.03
C GLY A 46 7.65 -0.98 -17.34
N THR A 47 7.70 0.36 -17.44
CA THR A 47 7.38 1.04 -18.69
C THR A 47 8.36 0.62 -19.78
N PHE A 48 9.65 0.47 -19.43
CA PHE A 48 10.64 -0.04 -20.34
C PHE A 48 11.53 -1.13 -19.71
N PRO A 49 11.86 -2.18 -20.48
CA PRO A 49 11.37 -2.51 -21.83
C PRO A 49 9.91 -2.97 -21.82
N ALA A 50 9.43 -3.57 -20.74
CA ALA A 50 8.09 -3.99 -20.36
C ALA A 50 8.12 -4.48 -18.90
N TYR A 51 6.97 -4.73 -18.25
CA TYR A 51 6.95 -5.31 -16.91
C TYR A 51 7.27 -6.81 -16.94
N VAL A 52 6.70 -7.53 -17.91
CA VAL A 52 6.96 -8.97 -18.08
C VAL A 52 8.22 -9.18 -18.93
N ILE A 53 9.38 -9.24 -18.28
CA ILE A 53 10.66 -9.37 -18.99
C ILE A 53 11.02 -10.82 -19.39
N GLY A 54 10.43 -11.82 -18.71
CA GLY A 54 10.71 -13.23 -19.00
C GLY A 54 12.13 -13.66 -18.65
N ARG A 55 12.61 -14.69 -19.34
CA ARG A 55 13.98 -15.25 -19.17
C ARG A 55 15.01 -14.60 -20.08
N THR A 56 14.60 -13.84 -21.07
CA THR A 56 15.51 -13.18 -22.00
C THR A 56 16.19 -12.02 -21.29
N PRO A 57 17.52 -11.90 -21.34
CA PRO A 57 18.25 -10.78 -20.76
C PRO A 57 17.69 -9.42 -21.22
N ILE A 58 17.72 -8.44 -20.35
CA ILE A 58 17.35 -7.07 -20.71
C ILE A 58 18.44 -6.53 -21.64
N ASN A 59 17.99 -5.91 -22.73
CA ASN A 59 18.88 -5.11 -23.55
C ASN A 59 19.08 -3.75 -22.85
N ALA A 60 20.23 -3.55 -22.24
CA ALA A 60 20.57 -2.34 -21.51
C ALA A 60 20.53 -1.09 -22.41
N ASP A 61 20.98 -1.21 -23.67
CA ASP A 61 21.00 -0.09 -24.61
C ASP A 61 19.58 0.38 -24.98
N GLU A 62 18.61 -0.54 -25.08
CA GLU A 62 17.19 -0.16 -25.30
C GLU A 62 16.64 0.63 -24.11
N VAL A 63 16.89 0.17 -22.90
CA VAL A 63 16.41 0.86 -21.69
C VAL A 63 17.09 2.22 -21.55
N GLN A 64 18.40 2.27 -21.76
CA GLN A 64 19.18 3.50 -21.71
C GLN A 64 18.67 4.50 -22.76
N ARG A 65 18.46 4.06 -24.00
CA ARG A 65 17.88 4.91 -25.06
C ARG A 65 16.53 5.47 -24.68
N ALA A 66 15.65 4.67 -24.08
CA ALA A 66 14.35 5.14 -23.63
C ALA A 66 14.47 6.21 -22.53
N VAL A 67 15.39 6.02 -21.57
CA VAL A 67 15.66 7.00 -20.53
C VAL A 67 16.23 8.29 -21.12
N GLU A 68 17.17 8.22 -22.06
CA GLU A 68 17.77 9.36 -22.76
C GLU A 68 16.72 10.19 -23.50
N VAL A 69 15.77 9.56 -24.19
CA VAL A 69 14.64 10.24 -24.84
C VAL A 69 13.81 11.02 -23.82
N LEU A 70 13.56 10.44 -22.65
CA LEU A 70 12.80 11.11 -21.58
C LEU A 70 13.61 12.22 -20.89
N CYS A 71 14.92 12.07 -20.77
CA CYS A 71 15.83 13.15 -20.33
C CYS A 71 15.75 14.36 -21.26
N VAL A 72 15.67 14.14 -22.56
CA VAL A 72 15.46 15.23 -23.53
C VAL A 72 14.09 15.88 -23.32
N VAL A 73 13.03 15.09 -23.14
CA VAL A 73 11.68 15.61 -22.86
C VAL A 73 11.67 16.45 -21.58
N ALA A 74 12.25 15.95 -20.50
CA ALA A 74 12.33 16.66 -19.22
C ALA A 74 13.00 18.03 -19.36
N ARG A 75 14.14 18.07 -20.05
CA ARG A 75 14.89 19.32 -20.32
C ARG A 75 14.11 20.30 -21.20
N GLU A 76 13.51 19.82 -22.30
CA GLU A 76 12.74 20.66 -23.24
C GLU A 76 11.53 21.30 -22.58
N THR A 77 10.92 20.62 -21.60
CA THR A 77 9.69 21.06 -20.94
C THR A 77 9.91 21.62 -19.54
N SER A 78 11.14 21.56 -19.01
CA SER A 78 11.49 21.91 -17.63
C SER A 78 10.61 21.17 -16.60
N THR A 79 10.38 19.86 -16.83
CA THR A 79 9.45 19.02 -16.06
C THR A 79 10.19 17.84 -15.45
N VAL A 80 9.92 17.56 -14.16
CA VAL A 80 10.40 16.34 -13.50
C VAL A 80 9.62 15.13 -14.02
N ILE A 81 10.32 14.06 -14.38
CA ILE A 81 9.69 12.82 -14.87
C ILE A 81 10.07 11.65 -13.94
N VAL A 82 9.09 10.91 -13.44
CA VAL A 82 9.31 9.65 -12.72
C VAL A 82 8.81 8.49 -13.57
N ILE A 83 9.69 7.50 -13.78
CA ILE A 83 9.38 6.35 -14.63
C ILE A 83 9.82 5.03 -13.96
N GLY A 84 9.02 3.96 -14.11
CA GLY A 84 9.42 2.60 -13.76
C GLY A 84 10.10 1.90 -14.92
N VAL A 85 11.28 1.34 -14.65
CA VAL A 85 12.07 0.59 -15.66
C VAL A 85 12.59 -0.71 -15.07
N ALA A 86 12.85 -1.69 -15.96
CA ALA A 86 13.65 -2.85 -15.63
C ALA A 86 15.10 -2.58 -16.10
N ALA A 87 16.01 -2.39 -15.16
CA ALA A 87 17.40 -2.10 -15.44
C ALA A 87 18.27 -3.36 -15.35
N ALA A 88 19.20 -3.55 -16.29
CA ALA A 88 20.22 -4.55 -16.16
C ALA A 88 21.17 -4.22 -14.99
N ASN A 89 21.68 -5.23 -14.30
CA ASN A 89 22.78 -5.08 -13.35
C ASN A 89 23.92 -6.05 -13.71
N ASP A 90 25.06 -5.88 -13.04
CA ASP A 90 26.29 -6.64 -13.36
C ASP A 90 26.18 -8.14 -13.01
N GLU A 91 25.20 -8.54 -12.21
CA GLU A 91 25.04 -9.90 -11.69
C GLU A 91 24.09 -10.80 -12.51
N ARG A 92 23.72 -10.42 -13.71
CA ARG A 92 22.74 -11.11 -14.57
C ARG A 92 21.30 -11.13 -14.04
N VAL A 93 21.03 -10.49 -12.91
CA VAL A 93 19.70 -10.32 -12.36
C VAL A 93 19.32 -8.85 -12.53
N ALA A 94 18.20 -8.58 -13.18
CA ALA A 94 17.73 -7.21 -13.37
C ALA A 94 17.28 -6.58 -12.05
N SER A 95 17.16 -5.25 -12.05
CA SER A 95 16.47 -4.50 -10.99
C SER A 95 15.19 -3.92 -11.55
N ASN A 96 14.11 -4.03 -10.79
CA ASN A 96 12.87 -3.31 -11.04
C ASN A 96 12.93 -1.99 -10.27
N CYS A 97 12.97 -0.86 -10.94
CA CYS A 97 13.23 0.40 -10.27
C CYS A 97 12.39 1.57 -10.79
N ALA A 98 12.24 2.57 -9.94
CA ALA A 98 11.75 3.90 -10.30
C ALA A 98 12.95 4.84 -10.49
N LEU A 99 13.02 5.55 -11.61
CA LEU A 99 13.98 6.60 -11.88
C LEU A 99 13.30 7.95 -11.80
N ALA A 100 13.94 8.93 -11.16
CA ALA A 100 13.58 10.34 -11.24
C ALA A 100 14.55 11.08 -12.17
N ILE A 101 14.01 11.71 -13.20
CA ILE A 101 14.69 12.59 -14.13
C ILE A 101 14.32 14.01 -13.73
N ASP A 102 15.30 14.85 -13.42
CA ASP A 102 15.04 16.23 -13.02
C ASP A 102 14.69 17.14 -14.20
N ALA A 103 14.18 18.31 -13.90
CA ALA A 103 13.72 19.31 -14.87
C ALA A 103 14.81 19.79 -15.85
N ASP A 104 16.09 19.62 -15.53
CA ASP A 104 17.22 19.88 -16.40
C ASP A 104 17.59 18.70 -17.31
N GLY A 105 16.87 17.58 -17.18
CA GLY A 105 17.10 16.32 -17.91
C GLY A 105 18.19 15.44 -17.33
N THR A 106 18.69 15.71 -16.14
CA THR A 106 19.64 14.81 -15.45
C THR A 106 18.91 13.76 -14.63
N LEU A 107 19.57 12.62 -14.36
CA LEU A 107 19.05 11.62 -13.44
C LEU A 107 19.26 12.12 -11.99
N ALA A 108 18.16 12.48 -11.32
CA ALA A 108 18.17 12.93 -9.93
C ALA A 108 18.40 11.77 -8.96
N GLY A 109 17.86 10.59 -9.26
CA GLY A 109 18.01 9.43 -8.40
C GLY A 109 17.18 8.20 -8.83
N ARG A 110 17.31 7.14 -8.03
CA ARG A 110 16.71 5.83 -8.29
C ARG A 110 16.24 5.18 -6.99
N ALA A 111 15.16 4.44 -7.06
CA ALA A 111 14.72 3.52 -6.02
C ALA A 111 14.46 2.14 -6.60
N ASP A 112 15.14 1.12 -6.09
CA ASP A 112 14.91 -0.26 -6.45
C ASP A 112 13.78 -0.85 -5.62
N LYS A 113 12.92 -1.66 -6.26
CA LYS A 113 11.79 -2.32 -5.60
C LYS A 113 12.27 -3.16 -4.43
N LEU A 114 11.73 -2.86 -3.26
CA LEU A 114 12.11 -3.52 -2.01
C LEU A 114 11.31 -4.79 -1.78
N PHE A 115 10.01 -4.76 -2.04
CA PHE A 115 9.09 -5.86 -1.81
C PHE A 115 8.67 -6.49 -3.15
N LEU A 116 9.39 -7.52 -3.55
CA LEU A 116 9.17 -8.21 -4.81
C LEU A 116 7.85 -8.99 -4.78
N TRP A 117 7.06 -8.86 -5.86
CA TRP A 117 5.73 -9.44 -6.00
C TRP A 117 5.72 -10.63 -6.93
N HIS A 118 5.14 -11.77 -6.49
CA HIS A 118 4.88 -12.94 -7.31
C HIS A 118 6.11 -13.37 -8.14
N PHE A 119 6.03 -13.26 -9.46
CA PHE A 119 7.11 -13.67 -10.38
C PHE A 119 8.28 -12.69 -10.45
N ASP A 120 8.21 -11.51 -9.85
CA ASP A 120 9.35 -10.56 -9.79
C ASP A 120 10.64 -11.24 -9.33
N ARG A 121 10.53 -12.12 -8.34
CA ARG A 121 11.69 -12.86 -7.78
C ARG A 121 12.42 -13.76 -8.78
N ARG A 122 11.80 -14.04 -9.91
CA ARG A 122 12.42 -14.82 -10.98
C ARG A 122 13.35 -13.99 -11.85
N TRP A 123 13.15 -12.67 -11.83
CA TRP A 123 13.78 -11.74 -12.76
C TRP A 123 14.55 -10.64 -12.08
N PHE A 124 14.15 -10.24 -10.88
CA PHE A 124 14.67 -9.04 -10.22
C PHE A 124 15.32 -9.37 -8.87
N ALA A 125 16.41 -8.65 -8.59
CA ALA A 125 16.97 -8.53 -7.25
C ALA A 125 16.18 -7.49 -6.45
N PRO A 126 15.96 -7.72 -5.15
CA PRO A 126 15.31 -6.71 -4.32
C PRO A 126 16.29 -5.59 -3.96
N GLY A 127 15.83 -4.36 -3.97
CA GLY A 127 16.57 -3.19 -3.45
C GLY A 127 16.95 -3.34 -1.97
N ASP A 128 17.88 -2.54 -1.50
CA ASP A 128 18.46 -2.62 -0.14
C ASP A 128 18.52 -1.27 0.60
N SER A 129 17.93 -0.22 0.03
CA SER A 129 17.93 1.13 0.60
C SER A 129 16.56 1.80 0.49
N VAL A 130 16.30 2.70 1.44
CA VAL A 130 15.10 3.54 1.47
C VAL A 130 15.57 5.00 1.50
N THR A 131 15.75 5.61 0.33
CA THR A 131 16.32 6.96 0.22
C THR A 131 15.41 7.84 -0.62
N PRO A 132 14.92 8.98 -0.08
CA PRO A 132 14.20 9.96 -0.87
C PRO A 132 15.11 10.62 -1.92
N VAL A 133 14.51 11.07 -3.01
CA VAL A 133 15.23 11.71 -4.13
C VAL A 133 14.90 13.19 -4.19
N PRO A 134 15.89 14.09 -3.97
CA PRO A 134 15.72 15.52 -4.19
C PRO A 134 15.53 15.83 -5.69
N THR A 135 14.58 16.71 -6.01
CA THR A 135 14.31 17.19 -7.37
C THR A 135 13.90 18.65 -7.35
N ALA A 136 13.78 19.27 -8.51
CA ALA A 136 13.33 20.66 -8.66
C ALA A 136 11.93 20.91 -8.07
N VAL A 137 11.07 19.88 -7.98
CA VAL A 137 9.71 20.00 -7.43
C VAL A 137 9.61 19.61 -5.96
N GLY A 138 10.72 19.30 -5.32
CA GLY A 138 10.79 18.85 -3.92
C GLY A 138 11.39 17.45 -3.77
N THR A 139 11.46 16.98 -2.54
CA THR A 139 12.02 15.66 -2.22
C THR A 139 10.96 14.57 -2.42
N LEU A 140 11.18 13.68 -3.37
CA LEU A 140 10.26 12.60 -3.71
C LEU A 140 10.57 11.33 -2.93
N GLY A 141 9.55 10.70 -2.37
CA GLY A 141 9.61 9.34 -1.84
C GLY A 141 9.19 8.35 -2.92
N LEU A 142 10.15 7.72 -3.58
CA LEU A 142 9.88 6.76 -4.64
C LEU A 142 9.55 5.38 -4.06
N LEU A 143 8.45 4.81 -4.51
CA LEU A 143 7.98 3.45 -4.22
C LEU A 143 7.77 2.72 -5.55
N VAL A 144 7.95 1.41 -5.57
CA VAL A 144 7.64 0.61 -6.77
C VAL A 144 6.55 -0.40 -6.43
N CYS A 145 5.34 -0.15 -6.92
CA CYS A 145 4.20 -1.09 -6.89
C CYS A 145 3.96 -1.73 -5.50
N ALA A 146 4.38 -3.00 -5.31
CA ALA A 146 4.15 -3.76 -4.09
C ALA A 146 4.80 -3.16 -2.83
N ASP A 147 5.76 -2.25 -2.96
CA ASP A 147 6.31 -1.49 -1.83
C ASP A 147 5.22 -0.74 -1.07
N GLY A 148 4.19 -0.26 -1.79
CA GLY A 148 3.03 0.38 -1.21
C GLY A 148 2.21 -0.51 -0.25
N ARG A 149 2.42 -1.83 -0.22
CA ARG A 149 1.80 -2.74 0.73
C ARG A 149 2.42 -2.70 2.12
N LEU A 150 3.70 -2.33 2.21
CA LEU A 150 4.42 -2.27 3.48
C LEU A 150 4.45 -0.83 4.01
N PRO A 151 3.67 -0.50 5.04
CA PRO A 151 3.51 0.87 5.52
C PRO A 151 4.83 1.50 5.98
N THR A 152 5.75 0.70 6.47
CA THR A 152 7.05 1.14 6.97
C THR A 152 7.96 1.74 5.91
N ILE A 153 7.80 1.38 4.63
CA ILE A 153 8.60 1.97 3.54
C ILE A 153 8.20 3.43 3.32
N ALA A 154 6.90 3.69 3.14
CA ALA A 154 6.38 5.05 2.98
C ALA A 154 6.71 5.92 4.19
N ARG A 155 6.51 5.39 5.41
CA ARG A 155 6.89 6.06 6.65
C ARG A 155 8.35 6.48 6.63
N ALA A 156 9.26 5.55 6.33
CA ALA A 156 10.70 5.82 6.36
C ALA A 156 11.13 6.87 5.32
N LEU A 157 10.49 6.93 4.16
CA LEU A 157 10.71 7.98 3.17
C LEU A 157 10.28 9.35 3.71
N VAL A 158 9.10 9.43 4.34
CA VAL A 158 8.58 10.69 4.91
C VAL A 158 9.39 11.13 6.14
N ASP A 159 9.82 10.22 7.00
CA ASP A 159 10.70 10.50 8.13
C ASP A 159 12.07 11.03 7.66
N ARG A 160 12.47 10.74 6.41
CA ARG A 160 13.63 11.28 5.70
C ARG A 160 13.29 12.45 4.77
N HIS A 161 12.19 13.17 5.07
CA HIS A 161 11.76 14.41 4.43
C HIS A 161 11.20 14.30 3.01
N ALA A 162 10.73 13.13 2.56
CA ALA A 162 9.93 13.06 1.35
C ALA A 162 8.62 13.84 1.53
N CYS A 163 8.36 14.82 0.68
CA CYS A 163 7.16 15.66 0.72
C CYS A 163 6.06 15.21 -0.25
N LEU A 164 6.35 14.22 -1.09
CA LEU A 164 5.44 13.60 -2.04
C LEU A 164 5.83 12.12 -2.22
N LEU A 165 4.87 11.22 -2.06
CA LEU A 165 5.06 9.82 -2.39
C LEU A 165 4.68 9.58 -3.86
N VAL A 166 5.60 9.01 -4.62
CA VAL A 166 5.42 8.74 -6.06
C VAL A 166 5.63 7.26 -6.33
N MET A 167 4.65 6.62 -6.97
CA MET A 167 4.67 5.19 -7.17
C MET A 167 4.37 4.79 -8.62
N PRO A 168 5.39 4.60 -9.46
CA PRO A 168 5.28 3.75 -10.64
C PRO A 168 4.76 2.37 -10.25
N THR A 169 3.68 1.92 -10.89
CA THR A 169 3.04 0.66 -10.50
C THR A 169 2.54 -0.14 -11.70
N ALA A 170 2.44 -1.45 -11.52
CA ALA A 170 1.83 -2.41 -12.42
C ALA A 170 0.81 -3.25 -11.64
N TRP A 171 -0.23 -2.59 -11.13
CA TRP A 171 -1.28 -3.23 -10.33
C TRP A 171 -2.08 -4.21 -11.16
N VAL A 172 -1.79 -5.47 -10.98
CA VAL A 172 -2.55 -6.57 -11.61
C VAL A 172 -3.90 -6.73 -10.93
N THR A 173 -4.91 -7.12 -11.69
CA THR A 173 -6.22 -7.45 -11.13
C THR A 173 -6.19 -8.81 -10.44
N SER A 174 -7.03 -8.97 -9.40
CA SER A 174 -7.20 -10.24 -8.72
C SER A 174 -7.95 -11.28 -9.57
N GLY A 175 -8.74 -10.83 -10.55
CA GLY A 175 -9.61 -11.68 -11.37
C GLY A 175 -10.78 -12.32 -10.63
N ARG A 176 -11.02 -11.95 -9.36
CA ARG A 176 -12.09 -12.53 -8.52
C ARG A 176 -13.46 -11.93 -8.80
N ASN A 177 -13.49 -10.67 -9.24
CA ASN A 177 -14.72 -9.97 -9.53
C ASN A 177 -14.95 -9.91 -11.05
N PRO A 178 -16.04 -10.49 -11.58
CA PRO A 178 -16.31 -10.45 -13.01
C PRO A 178 -16.73 -9.07 -13.52
N HIS A 179 -17.11 -8.15 -12.63
CA HIS A 179 -17.65 -6.84 -12.97
C HIS A 179 -16.66 -5.69 -12.80
N ALA A 180 -15.59 -5.88 -12.03
CA ALA A 180 -14.59 -4.85 -11.73
C ALA A 180 -13.18 -5.42 -11.69
N LEU A 181 -12.20 -4.61 -12.11
CA LEU A 181 -10.79 -4.96 -11.98
C LEU A 181 -10.29 -4.50 -10.61
N GLU A 182 -10.24 -5.42 -9.65
CA GLU A 182 -9.89 -5.13 -8.27
C GLU A 182 -8.38 -5.17 -8.03
N ASN A 183 -7.89 -4.20 -7.26
CA ASN A 183 -6.58 -4.25 -6.63
C ASN A 183 -6.62 -3.45 -5.33
N VAL A 184 -6.30 -4.10 -4.22
CA VAL A 184 -6.40 -3.49 -2.88
C VAL A 184 -5.50 -2.26 -2.70
N GLN A 185 -4.39 -2.14 -3.43
CA GLN A 185 -3.56 -0.94 -3.36
C GLN A 185 -4.27 0.24 -4.02
N ALA A 186 -4.89 0.02 -5.19
CA ALA A 186 -5.67 1.05 -5.87
C ALA A 186 -6.94 1.41 -5.07
N ASP A 187 -7.66 0.40 -4.57
CA ASP A 187 -8.99 0.56 -3.99
C ASP A 187 -8.96 1.05 -2.53
N LEU A 188 -7.82 0.86 -1.82
CA LEU A 188 -7.70 1.18 -0.40
C LEU A 188 -6.36 1.83 -0.03
N LEU A 189 -5.23 1.14 -0.32
CA LEU A 189 -3.97 1.48 0.33
C LEU A 189 -3.37 2.81 -0.13
N ALA A 190 -3.53 3.23 -1.38
CA ALA A 190 -3.01 4.51 -1.85
C ALA A 190 -3.55 5.69 -1.04
N ARG A 191 -4.86 5.70 -0.74
CA ARG A 191 -5.49 6.71 0.10
C ARG A 191 -4.99 6.67 1.54
N VAL A 192 -4.82 5.45 2.09
CA VAL A 192 -4.30 5.25 3.44
C VAL A 192 -2.85 5.74 3.52
N ARG A 193 -2.00 5.41 2.52
CA ARG A 193 -0.59 5.88 2.47
C ARG A 193 -0.47 7.39 2.48
N ALA A 194 -1.31 8.10 1.73
CA ALA A 194 -1.34 9.56 1.75
C ALA A 194 -1.73 10.08 3.14
N ARG A 195 -2.85 9.60 3.68
CA ARG A 195 -3.44 10.08 4.94
C ARG A 195 -2.55 9.82 6.15
N GLU A 196 -2.03 8.59 6.30
CA GLU A 196 -1.22 8.20 7.47
C GLU A 196 0.13 8.92 7.52
N ASN A 197 0.67 9.26 6.36
CA ASN A 197 1.93 9.99 6.23
C ASN A 197 1.74 11.51 6.12
N ASN A 198 0.51 11.97 5.97
CA ASN A 198 0.16 13.39 5.78
C ASN A 198 0.93 14.05 4.62
N VAL A 199 1.15 13.30 3.54
CA VAL A 199 1.76 13.77 2.30
C VAL A 199 0.94 13.27 1.10
N PRO A 200 0.89 14.01 -0.03
CA PRO A 200 0.21 13.53 -1.21
C PRO A 200 0.83 12.24 -1.76
N PHE A 201 0.04 11.51 -2.54
CA PHE A 201 0.43 10.25 -3.15
C PHE A 201 0.02 10.22 -4.63
N VAL A 202 0.95 9.86 -5.51
CA VAL A 202 0.71 9.75 -6.95
C VAL A 202 1.08 8.35 -7.41
N ALA A 203 0.12 7.65 -8.01
CA ALA A 203 0.34 6.34 -8.62
C ALA A 203 0.01 6.36 -10.11
N ALA A 204 0.93 5.93 -10.95
CA ALA A 204 0.71 5.70 -12.36
C ALA A 204 0.73 4.20 -12.66
N ASN A 205 -0.36 3.68 -13.24
CA ASN A 205 -0.55 2.26 -13.54
C ASN A 205 -0.75 2.04 -15.04
N LYS A 206 -0.68 0.79 -15.45
CA LYS A 206 -1.05 0.31 -16.78
C LYS A 206 -2.53 -0.07 -16.84
N CYS A 207 -3.10 -0.10 -18.04
CA CYS A 207 -4.35 -0.77 -18.38
C CYS A 207 -4.12 -1.81 -19.48
N GLY A 208 -5.09 -2.69 -19.72
CA GLY A 208 -4.93 -3.80 -20.67
C GLY A 208 -4.11 -4.96 -20.09
N ALA A 209 -3.41 -5.70 -20.93
CA ALA A 209 -2.65 -6.87 -20.51
C ALA A 209 -1.34 -7.01 -21.29
N GLU A 210 -0.32 -7.57 -20.65
CA GLU A 210 0.94 -8.02 -21.28
C GLU A 210 0.85 -9.53 -21.58
N LEU A 211 1.35 -9.94 -22.74
CA LEU A 211 1.34 -11.33 -23.23
C LEU A 211 -0.04 -12.00 -23.17
N GLY A 212 -1.11 -11.22 -23.16
CA GLY A 212 -2.48 -11.74 -22.99
C GLY A 212 -2.73 -12.43 -21.64
N MET A 213 -1.83 -12.36 -20.67
CA MET A 213 -1.89 -13.10 -19.41
C MET A 213 -1.87 -12.22 -18.16
N VAL A 214 -1.10 -11.15 -18.16
CA VAL A 214 -0.96 -10.27 -17.00
C VAL A 214 -1.83 -9.05 -17.20
N ALA A 215 -3.04 -9.07 -16.64
CA ALA A 215 -4.01 -8.00 -16.79
C ALA A 215 -3.87 -6.96 -15.65
N TYR A 216 -3.89 -5.68 -16.02
CA TYR A 216 -3.76 -4.55 -15.11
C TYR A 216 -5.12 -3.93 -14.80
N CYS A 217 -5.28 -3.43 -13.58
CA CYS A 217 -6.57 -2.89 -13.14
C CYS A 217 -6.80 -1.42 -13.53
N GLY A 218 -5.83 -0.76 -14.18
CA GLY A 218 -5.92 0.68 -14.37
C GLY A 218 -5.89 1.44 -13.05
N LYS A 219 -6.83 2.36 -12.85
CA LYS A 219 -7.02 3.11 -11.59
C LYS A 219 -5.79 3.91 -11.15
N SER A 220 -4.99 4.41 -12.10
CA SER A 220 -3.99 5.43 -11.80
C SER A 220 -4.64 6.55 -11.01
N GLN A 221 -3.95 7.14 -10.01
CA GLN A 221 -4.60 8.11 -9.15
C GLN A 221 -3.64 9.15 -8.57
N ILE A 222 -4.19 10.33 -8.31
CA ILE A 222 -3.55 11.43 -7.59
C ILE A 222 -4.38 11.68 -6.33
N VAL A 223 -3.75 11.58 -5.17
CA VAL A 223 -4.39 11.65 -3.86
C VAL A 223 -3.74 12.77 -3.05
N ASP A 224 -4.54 13.59 -2.38
CA ASP A 224 -4.01 14.65 -1.50
C ASP A 224 -3.51 14.10 -0.15
N ALA A 225 -2.88 14.96 0.65
CA ALA A 225 -2.36 14.60 1.98
C ALA A 225 -3.44 14.17 2.98
N ASN A 226 -4.72 14.47 2.72
CA ASN A 226 -5.85 14.02 3.53
C ASN A 226 -6.36 12.65 3.10
N GLY A 227 -5.79 12.06 2.04
CA GLY A 227 -6.23 10.79 1.47
C GLY A 227 -7.46 10.93 0.56
N GLU A 228 -7.80 12.16 0.12
CA GLU A 228 -8.87 12.37 -0.84
C GLU A 228 -8.35 12.25 -2.28
N VAL A 229 -9.09 11.52 -3.09
CA VAL A 229 -8.73 11.28 -4.50
C VAL A 229 -9.08 12.54 -5.31
N LEU A 230 -8.07 13.23 -5.82
CA LEU A 230 -8.23 14.40 -6.67
C LEU A 230 -8.50 14.01 -8.13
N ALA A 231 -7.88 12.94 -8.59
CA ALA A 231 -8.12 12.36 -9.92
C ALA A 231 -7.87 10.86 -9.90
N MET A 232 -8.70 10.10 -10.62
CA MET A 232 -8.55 8.65 -10.80
C MET A 232 -8.93 8.26 -12.22
N ALA A 233 -8.10 7.44 -12.85
CA ALA A 233 -8.39 6.88 -14.17
C ALA A 233 -9.39 5.72 -14.11
N GLY A 234 -10.04 5.46 -15.22
CA GLY A 234 -10.84 4.26 -15.40
C GLY A 234 -9.98 3.00 -15.45
N GLU A 235 -10.63 1.85 -15.53
CA GLU A 235 -9.96 0.55 -15.43
C GLU A 235 -9.27 0.11 -16.73
N ARG A 236 -9.77 0.50 -17.91
CA ARG A 236 -9.51 -0.24 -19.15
C ARG A 236 -8.82 0.57 -20.25
N ASN A 237 -8.82 1.89 -20.17
CA ASN A 237 -8.33 2.75 -21.25
C ASN A 237 -7.11 3.57 -20.80
N PRO A 238 -6.17 3.86 -21.70
CA PRO A 238 -5.13 4.85 -21.46
C PRO A 238 -5.74 6.21 -21.12
N GLN A 239 -5.14 6.92 -20.17
CA GLN A 239 -5.64 8.20 -19.70
C GLN A 239 -4.53 9.03 -19.06
N THR A 240 -4.48 10.32 -19.33
CA THR A 240 -3.65 11.28 -18.59
C THR A 240 -4.50 11.94 -17.51
N LEU A 241 -4.11 11.76 -16.27
CA LEU A 241 -4.71 12.44 -15.12
C LEU A 241 -3.95 13.72 -14.84
N ASN A 242 -4.66 14.77 -14.48
CA ASN A 242 -4.07 16.04 -14.05
C ASN A 242 -4.69 16.48 -12.74
N ALA A 243 -3.86 16.95 -11.80
CA ALA A 243 -4.29 17.59 -10.57
C ALA A 243 -3.24 18.59 -10.09
N THR A 244 -3.65 19.48 -9.21
CA THR A 244 -2.75 20.41 -8.54
C THR A 244 -2.62 20.02 -7.08
N LEU A 245 -1.38 19.81 -6.63
CA LEU A 245 -1.05 19.48 -5.26
C LEU A 245 -0.45 20.67 -4.52
N ARG A 246 -0.63 20.71 -3.23
CA ARG A 246 0.12 21.59 -2.33
C ARG A 246 1.07 20.73 -1.52
N LEU A 247 2.35 20.97 -1.68
CA LEU A 247 3.37 20.28 -0.91
C LEU A 247 3.64 21.08 0.36
N GLU A 248 3.59 20.39 1.49
CA GLU A 248 3.97 20.93 2.79
C GLU A 248 5.29 20.28 3.22
N THR A 249 6.00 20.94 4.13
CA THR A 249 7.15 20.32 4.77
C THR A 249 6.67 19.12 5.56
N PRO A 250 7.15 17.91 5.25
CA PRO A 250 6.70 16.71 5.93
C PRO A 250 7.06 16.77 7.41
N ARG A 251 6.16 16.27 8.24
CA ARG A 251 6.39 16.14 9.68
C ARG A 251 6.77 14.70 9.97
N PRO A 252 8.00 14.44 10.45
CA PRO A 252 8.39 13.10 10.86
C PRO A 252 7.42 12.52 11.89
N HIS A 253 7.18 11.23 11.79
CA HIS A 253 6.33 10.53 12.75
C HIS A 253 6.98 10.56 14.14
N ARG A 254 6.19 10.94 15.15
CA ARG A 254 6.67 11.08 16.54
C ARG A 254 6.17 9.97 17.46
N VAL A 255 5.41 9.02 16.92
CA VAL A 255 4.90 7.90 17.69
C VAL A 255 6.07 6.98 18.06
N THR A 256 6.32 6.83 19.34
CA THR A 256 7.25 5.81 19.81
C THR A 256 6.59 4.46 19.57
N LEU A 257 7.20 3.64 18.71
CA LEU A 257 6.69 2.30 18.42
C LEU A 257 6.70 1.46 19.68
N ALA A 258 5.58 0.83 19.98
CA ALA A 258 5.47 -0.10 21.09
C ALA A 258 6.49 -1.24 20.94
N GLN A 259 6.98 -1.75 22.08
CA GLN A 259 7.78 -2.97 22.13
C GLN A 259 6.98 -4.03 22.88
N PRO A 260 5.95 -4.63 22.27
CA PRO A 260 5.13 -5.61 22.93
C PRO A 260 5.96 -6.85 23.26
N ALA A 261 5.71 -7.45 24.42
CA ALA A 261 6.29 -8.75 24.73
C ALA A 261 5.86 -9.78 23.67
N ARG A 262 6.69 -10.78 23.44
CA ARG A 262 6.32 -11.85 22.49
C ARG A 262 5.01 -12.50 22.93
N CYS A 263 4.06 -12.60 22.01
CA CYS A 263 2.81 -13.30 22.26
C CYS A 263 3.10 -14.78 22.57
N ARG A 264 2.84 -15.18 23.82
CA ARG A 264 3.16 -16.54 24.31
C ARG A 264 2.02 -17.53 24.05
N ARG A 265 0.82 -17.05 23.77
CA ARG A 265 -0.36 -17.88 23.55
C ARG A 265 -0.91 -17.58 22.15
N ARG A 266 -1.03 -18.64 21.37
CA ARG A 266 -1.80 -18.63 20.14
C ARG A 266 -2.90 -19.65 20.31
N ALA A 267 -4.14 -19.25 20.07
CA ALA A 267 -5.23 -20.22 19.99
C ALA A 267 -4.88 -21.28 18.94
N ALA A 268 -5.01 -22.54 19.33
CA ALA A 268 -4.79 -23.67 18.41
C ALA A 268 -6.06 -24.01 17.62
N ARG A 269 -7.20 -23.46 18.02
CA ARG A 269 -8.54 -23.75 17.46
C ARG A 269 -9.23 -22.46 17.07
N SER A 270 -10.15 -22.60 16.10
CA SER A 270 -11.10 -21.54 15.80
C SER A 270 -12.02 -21.34 17.00
N SER A 271 -12.34 -20.08 17.27
CA SER A 271 -13.22 -19.65 18.36
C SER A 271 -14.26 -18.67 17.84
N ARG A 272 -15.46 -18.68 18.38
CA ARG A 272 -16.45 -17.67 18.07
C ARG A 272 -16.31 -16.49 19.02
N ILE A 273 -16.27 -15.29 18.48
CA ILE A 273 -16.21 -14.04 19.25
C ILE A 273 -17.48 -13.25 19.00
N ALA A 274 -18.25 -13.02 20.06
CA ALA A 274 -19.34 -12.06 20.07
C ALA A 274 -18.82 -10.68 20.50
N MET A 275 -19.29 -9.63 19.86
CA MET A 275 -18.94 -8.25 20.20
C MET A 275 -20.18 -7.38 20.30
N SER A 276 -20.16 -6.49 21.29
CA SER A 276 -21.19 -5.48 21.52
C SER A 276 -20.53 -4.20 21.94
N TYR A 277 -21.06 -3.06 21.52
CA TYR A 277 -20.57 -1.77 22.02
C TYR A 277 -21.07 -1.49 23.45
N ASP A 278 -22.34 -1.77 23.73
CA ASP A 278 -22.92 -1.66 25.06
C ASP A 278 -22.70 -2.96 25.87
N PRO A 279 -22.64 -2.88 27.20
CA PRO A 279 -22.60 -4.06 28.04
C PRO A 279 -23.78 -5.01 27.72
N LEU A 280 -23.48 -6.28 27.62
CA LEU A 280 -24.51 -7.29 27.37
C LEU A 280 -25.36 -7.46 28.63
N PRO A 281 -26.71 -7.45 28.53
CA PRO A 281 -27.59 -7.91 29.59
C PRO A 281 -27.21 -9.33 30.01
N SER A 282 -27.27 -9.63 31.30
CA SER A 282 -26.84 -10.92 31.86
C SER A 282 -27.53 -12.12 31.22
N ASP A 283 -28.82 -11.99 30.93
CA ASP A 283 -29.61 -13.03 30.25
C ASP A 283 -29.14 -13.29 28.81
N ILE A 284 -28.64 -12.26 28.12
CA ILE A 284 -28.05 -12.40 26.78
C ILE A 284 -26.66 -13.02 26.87
N ALA A 285 -25.84 -12.61 27.86
CA ALA A 285 -24.52 -13.21 28.08
C ALA A 285 -24.62 -14.71 28.38
N GLU A 286 -25.57 -15.14 29.23
CA GLU A 286 -25.84 -16.55 29.49
C GLU A 286 -26.32 -17.30 28.24
N ARG A 287 -27.17 -16.69 27.42
CA ARG A 287 -27.63 -17.27 26.17
C ARG A 287 -26.54 -17.42 25.12
N LEU A 288 -25.59 -16.46 25.05
CA LEU A 288 -24.43 -16.58 24.16
C LEU A 288 -23.54 -17.76 24.54
N GLN A 289 -23.37 -18.04 25.83
CA GLN A 289 -22.66 -19.23 26.30
C GLN A 289 -23.36 -20.55 25.85
N THR A 290 -24.69 -20.52 25.72
CA THR A 290 -25.45 -21.70 25.21
C THR A 290 -25.41 -21.85 23.68
N LEU A 291 -24.94 -20.83 22.96
CA LEU A 291 -24.82 -20.79 21.49
C LEU A 291 -23.39 -21.08 20.98
N ASP A 292 -22.54 -21.69 21.81
CA ASP A 292 -21.13 -21.98 21.50
C ASP A 292 -20.28 -20.74 21.22
N ASP A 293 -20.65 -19.56 21.72
CA ASP A 293 -19.79 -18.41 21.65
C ASP A 293 -18.71 -18.50 22.75
N ASP A 294 -17.49 -18.71 22.33
CA ASP A 294 -16.37 -18.95 23.25
C ASP A 294 -16.02 -17.70 24.06
N PHE A 295 -16.21 -16.51 23.49
CA PHE A 295 -15.82 -15.24 24.08
C PHE A 295 -16.79 -14.10 23.75
N ALA A 296 -16.99 -13.20 24.71
CA ALA A 296 -17.67 -11.93 24.50
C ALA A 296 -16.67 -10.76 24.71
N VAL A 297 -16.75 -9.74 23.86
CA VAL A 297 -15.89 -8.56 23.93
C VAL A 297 -16.73 -7.29 23.88
N THR A 298 -16.52 -6.42 24.85
CA THR A 298 -17.10 -5.07 24.90
C THR A 298 -16.02 -4.02 25.12
N PRO A 299 -16.21 -2.75 24.74
CA PRO A 299 -15.12 -1.76 24.75
C PRO A 299 -14.62 -1.41 26.15
N ASN A 300 -15.46 -1.51 27.18
CA ASN A 300 -15.18 -1.05 28.53
C ASN A 300 -15.09 -2.18 29.55
N ASP A 301 -15.07 -3.43 29.11
CA ASP A 301 -15.03 -4.58 30.00
C ASP A 301 -13.61 -5.21 29.98
N ASP A 302 -12.85 -4.86 31.03
CA ASP A 302 -11.47 -5.36 31.18
C ASP A 302 -11.40 -6.86 31.46
N ALA A 303 -12.44 -7.46 32.05
CA ALA A 303 -12.47 -8.90 32.32
C ALA A 303 -12.65 -9.70 31.04
N HIS A 304 -13.58 -9.28 30.16
CA HIS A 304 -13.74 -9.88 28.82
C HIS A 304 -12.48 -9.71 27.97
N PHE A 305 -11.86 -8.52 27.99
CA PHE A 305 -10.61 -8.33 27.27
C PHE A 305 -9.50 -9.24 27.79
N ALA A 306 -9.33 -9.35 29.11
CA ALA A 306 -8.31 -10.21 29.71
C ALA A 306 -8.50 -11.70 29.33
N ALA A 307 -9.76 -12.15 29.20
CA ALA A 307 -10.07 -13.48 28.72
C ALA A 307 -9.62 -13.68 27.26
N VAL A 308 -9.91 -12.72 26.37
CA VAL A 308 -9.50 -12.72 24.96
C VAL A 308 -7.98 -12.62 24.83
N GLU A 309 -7.33 -11.74 25.58
CA GLU A 309 -5.88 -11.60 25.62
C GLU A 309 -5.22 -12.92 26.07
N GLY A 310 -5.71 -13.49 27.18
CA GLY A 310 -5.15 -14.71 27.76
C GLY A 310 -5.34 -15.95 26.87
N ALA A 311 -6.48 -16.10 26.22
CA ALA A 311 -6.82 -17.28 25.45
C ALA A 311 -6.43 -17.20 23.97
N LEU A 312 -6.60 -16.03 23.34
CA LEU A 312 -6.43 -15.84 21.90
C LEU A 312 -5.16 -15.07 21.53
N GLY A 313 -4.48 -14.44 22.49
CA GLY A 313 -3.29 -13.64 22.26
C GLY A 313 -3.64 -12.28 21.63
N ALA A 314 -4.63 -11.59 22.17
CA ALA A 314 -5.00 -10.24 21.72
C ALA A 314 -4.12 -9.15 22.34
N ALA A 315 -4.02 -8.00 21.69
CA ALA A 315 -3.44 -6.79 22.27
C ALA A 315 -4.37 -5.59 22.02
N ARG A 316 -4.41 -4.65 22.99
CA ARG A 316 -5.11 -3.36 22.79
C ARG A 316 -4.20 -2.37 22.08
N ILE A 317 -4.81 -1.58 21.20
CA ILE A 317 -4.16 -0.44 20.54
C ILE A 317 -5.08 0.81 20.61
N ASP A 318 -4.46 1.95 20.47
CA ASP A 318 -5.11 3.26 20.41
C ASP A 318 -5.08 3.87 19.00
N ASP A 319 -5.69 5.04 18.84
CA ASP A 319 -5.71 5.77 17.57
C ASP A 319 -4.30 6.15 17.10
N ALA A 320 -3.41 6.54 18.01
CA ALA A 320 -2.04 6.92 17.65
C ALA A 320 -1.29 5.73 17.05
N THR A 321 -1.40 4.55 17.67
CA THR A 321 -0.81 3.31 17.18
C THR A 321 -1.42 2.86 15.86
N ALA A 322 -2.74 2.89 15.73
CA ALA A 322 -3.43 2.42 14.53
C ALA A 322 -3.24 3.34 13.32
N MET A 323 -3.13 4.65 13.55
CA MET A 323 -2.92 5.63 12.48
C MET A 323 -1.47 5.74 12.03
N ASP A 324 -0.50 5.42 12.89
CA ASP A 324 0.91 5.43 12.53
C ASP A 324 1.21 4.28 11.53
N PRO A 325 1.89 4.57 10.40
CA PRO A 325 2.19 3.55 9.39
C PRO A 325 3.01 2.36 9.90
N GLY A 326 3.79 2.56 10.96
CA GLY A 326 4.59 1.52 11.60
C GLY A 326 4.00 0.99 12.90
N GLY A 327 2.97 1.63 13.46
CA GLY A 327 2.51 1.45 14.83
C GLY A 327 2.08 0.03 15.18
N CYS A 328 1.39 -0.64 14.28
CA CYS A 328 0.92 -2.01 14.49
C CYS A 328 1.96 -3.10 14.11
N VAL A 329 3.05 -2.74 13.41
CA VAL A 329 4.07 -3.70 12.95
C VAL A 329 4.73 -4.46 14.11
N PRO A 330 5.11 -3.83 15.24
CA PRO A 330 5.70 -4.54 16.37
C PRO A 330 4.82 -5.65 16.93
N TYR A 331 3.50 -5.45 16.95
CA TYR A 331 2.56 -6.49 17.41
C TYR A 331 2.54 -7.69 16.47
N ARG A 332 2.56 -7.43 15.14
CA ARG A 332 2.69 -8.51 14.16
C ARG A 332 3.99 -9.29 14.35
N LEU A 333 5.12 -8.61 14.48
CA LEU A 333 6.43 -9.23 14.67
C LEU A 333 6.54 -9.97 16.01
N ALA A 334 5.86 -9.50 17.06
CA ALA A 334 5.73 -10.18 18.33
C ALA A 334 4.78 -11.39 18.30
N GLY A 335 4.06 -11.61 17.21
CA GLY A 335 3.22 -12.78 16.95
C GLY A 335 1.78 -12.67 17.42
N TYR A 336 1.26 -11.47 17.66
CA TYR A 336 -0.14 -11.25 17.99
C TYR A 336 -1.04 -11.53 16.78
N PRO A 337 -2.07 -12.39 16.92
CA PRO A 337 -3.00 -12.67 15.82
C PRO A 337 -4.21 -11.72 15.80
N LEU A 338 -4.47 -11.00 16.89
CA LEU A 338 -5.65 -10.17 17.08
C LEU A 338 -5.29 -8.86 17.77
N LEU A 339 -5.76 -7.74 17.22
CA LEU A 339 -5.71 -6.44 17.87
C LEU A 339 -7.12 -5.97 18.21
N VAL A 340 -7.27 -5.31 19.35
CA VAL A 340 -8.52 -4.67 19.78
C VAL A 340 -8.29 -3.17 19.84
N TRP A 341 -9.07 -2.44 19.05
CA TRP A 341 -8.93 -1.01 18.85
C TRP A 341 -10.20 -0.27 19.24
N ARG A 342 -10.07 0.64 20.20
CA ARG A 342 -11.13 1.59 20.56
C ARG A 342 -10.78 2.95 20.01
N SER A 343 -11.68 3.58 19.25
CA SER A 343 -11.39 4.74 18.44
C SER A 343 -12.44 5.83 18.51
N ASP A 344 -11.97 7.09 18.47
CA ASP A 344 -12.75 8.31 18.29
C ASP A 344 -12.63 8.89 16.87
N LEU A 345 -12.02 8.18 15.94
CA LEU A 345 -11.86 8.60 14.55
C LEU A 345 -13.22 8.69 13.83
N HIS A 346 -13.24 9.50 12.77
CA HIS A 346 -14.40 9.52 11.87
C HIS A 346 -14.60 8.17 11.19
N SER A 347 -15.81 7.63 11.19
CA SER A 347 -16.13 6.26 10.81
C SER A 347 -15.58 5.81 9.46
N ALA A 348 -15.65 6.66 8.42
CA ALA A 348 -15.15 6.32 7.09
C ALA A 348 -13.62 6.08 7.08
N TRP A 349 -12.85 6.84 7.88
CA TRP A 349 -11.41 6.64 8.01
C TRP A 349 -11.09 5.50 8.96
N LEU A 350 -11.87 5.32 10.01
CA LEU A 350 -11.74 4.20 10.94
C LEU A 350 -11.84 2.86 10.20
N GLU A 351 -12.84 2.70 9.35
CA GLU A 351 -13.00 1.49 8.53
C GLU A 351 -11.83 1.27 7.56
N ARG A 352 -11.36 2.34 6.90
CA ARG A 352 -10.20 2.24 5.98
C ARG A 352 -8.93 1.85 6.70
N PHE A 353 -8.62 2.47 7.83
CA PHE A 353 -7.45 2.11 8.63
C PHE A 353 -7.54 0.69 9.16
N ALA A 354 -8.69 0.30 9.70
CA ALA A 354 -8.89 -1.06 10.21
C ALA A 354 -8.65 -2.12 9.12
N ARG A 355 -9.23 -1.92 7.95
CA ARG A 355 -9.04 -2.81 6.80
C ARG A 355 -7.59 -2.85 6.31
N ALA A 356 -6.95 -1.68 6.25
CA ALA A 356 -5.55 -1.59 5.84
C ALA A 356 -4.65 -2.34 6.84
N ARG A 357 -4.76 -2.07 8.15
CA ARG A 357 -3.93 -2.72 9.18
C ARG A 357 -4.13 -4.24 9.21
N ALA A 358 -5.36 -4.72 9.11
CA ALA A 358 -5.64 -6.16 9.06
C ALA A 358 -4.95 -6.82 7.85
N LEU A 359 -5.13 -6.24 6.67
CA LEU A 359 -4.59 -6.74 5.42
C LEU A 359 -3.06 -6.70 5.34
N GLU A 360 -2.46 -5.56 5.71
CA GLU A 360 -1.01 -5.32 5.65
C GLU A 360 -0.23 -6.23 6.58
N LEU A 361 -0.85 -6.56 7.70
CA LEU A 361 -0.20 -7.31 8.78
C LEU A 361 -0.72 -8.75 8.91
N ARG A 362 -1.71 -9.14 8.11
CA ARG A 362 -2.31 -10.48 8.15
C ARG A 362 -2.77 -10.86 9.55
N LEU A 363 -3.54 -9.98 10.20
CA LEU A 363 -4.09 -10.19 11.54
C LEU A 363 -5.57 -9.78 11.61
N TYR A 364 -6.26 -10.19 12.66
CA TYR A 364 -7.62 -9.74 12.92
C TYR A 364 -7.61 -8.42 13.69
N LEU A 365 -8.62 -7.59 13.42
CA LEU A 365 -8.96 -6.43 14.25
C LEU A 365 -10.39 -6.54 14.74
N ILE A 366 -10.59 -6.25 16.03
CA ILE A 366 -11.90 -5.86 16.58
C ILE A 366 -11.83 -4.37 16.84
N VAL A 367 -12.80 -3.63 16.30
CA VAL A 367 -12.83 -2.17 16.37
C VAL A 367 -14.10 -1.74 17.09
N PHE A 368 -13.94 -0.83 18.06
CA PHE A 368 -15.03 -0.14 18.75
C PHE A 368 -15.04 1.33 18.34
N ASP A 369 -16.03 1.70 17.57
CA ASP A 369 -16.27 3.07 17.09
C ASP A 369 -17.08 3.83 18.16
N ASN A 370 -16.41 4.70 18.91
CA ASN A 370 -17.03 5.48 19.98
C ASN A 370 -18.05 6.51 19.46
N ARG A 371 -17.87 7.00 18.23
CA ARG A 371 -18.74 8.01 17.65
C ARG A 371 -20.10 7.45 17.27
N GLU A 372 -20.09 6.31 16.58
CA GLU A 372 -21.32 5.66 16.12
C GLU A 372 -21.83 4.60 17.12
N ARG A 373 -21.13 4.41 18.25
CA ARG A 373 -21.44 3.40 19.28
C ARG A 373 -21.64 2.00 18.68
N ARG A 374 -20.72 1.59 17.84
CA ARG A 374 -20.77 0.30 17.13
C ARG A 374 -19.45 -0.47 17.25
N ALA A 375 -19.53 -1.77 16.99
CA ALA A 375 -18.37 -2.65 16.94
C ALA A 375 -18.33 -3.38 15.59
N PHE A 376 -17.13 -3.63 15.06
CA PHE A 376 -16.95 -4.47 13.89
C PHE A 376 -15.63 -5.22 13.93
N ALA A 377 -15.56 -6.34 13.23
CA ALA A 377 -14.37 -7.14 13.09
C ALA A 377 -13.89 -7.20 11.65
N VAL A 378 -12.57 -7.15 11.48
CA VAL A 378 -11.90 -7.24 10.18
C VAL A 378 -10.98 -8.46 10.20
N ASP A 379 -11.04 -9.27 9.16
CA ASP A 379 -10.19 -10.46 9.00
C ASP A 379 -8.84 -10.12 8.36
N PRO A 380 -7.87 -11.07 8.32
CA PRO A 380 -6.55 -10.86 7.74
C PRO A 380 -6.53 -10.50 6.24
N ASP A 381 -7.64 -10.65 5.54
CA ASP A 381 -7.79 -10.22 4.14
C ASP A 381 -8.30 -8.77 4.01
N GLY A 382 -8.53 -8.07 5.14
CA GLY A 382 -9.05 -6.70 5.16
C GLY A 382 -10.56 -6.63 4.91
N THR A 383 -11.28 -7.74 5.10
CA THR A 383 -12.72 -7.82 4.94
C THR A 383 -13.41 -7.61 6.29
N ILE A 384 -14.42 -6.75 6.34
CA ILE A 384 -15.29 -6.63 7.51
C ILE A 384 -16.17 -7.88 7.55
N VAL A 385 -15.94 -8.76 8.53
CA VAL A 385 -16.60 -10.06 8.63
C VAL A 385 -17.81 -10.06 9.54
N ALA A 386 -17.93 -9.07 10.42
CA ALA A 386 -19.09 -8.87 11.29
C ALA A 386 -19.13 -7.43 11.81
N GLY A 387 -20.31 -6.94 12.16
CA GLY A 387 -20.46 -5.62 12.76
C GLY A 387 -21.88 -5.38 13.30
N THR A 388 -21.97 -4.52 14.31
CA THR A 388 -23.25 -4.06 14.88
C THR A 388 -23.81 -2.89 14.04
N PHE A 389 -23.81 -3.06 12.72
CA PHE A 389 -24.37 -2.10 11.78
C PHE A 389 -25.89 -2.15 11.75
N ALA A 390 -26.53 -1.11 11.24
CA ALA A 390 -27.99 -1.05 11.06
C ALA A 390 -28.81 -1.34 12.32
N GLY A 391 -28.29 -0.94 13.51
CA GLY A 391 -29.01 -1.07 14.77
C GLY A 391 -28.91 -2.43 15.45
N TYR A 392 -28.13 -3.36 14.93
CA TYR A 392 -27.81 -4.61 15.64
C TYR A 392 -26.97 -4.33 16.88
N ARG A 393 -27.35 -4.93 18.01
CA ARG A 393 -26.64 -4.71 19.29
C ARG A 393 -25.47 -5.66 19.48
N ILE A 394 -25.53 -6.81 18.84
CA ILE A 394 -24.52 -7.88 18.95
C ILE A 394 -24.18 -8.37 17.54
N ALA A 395 -22.91 -8.59 17.30
CA ALA A 395 -22.42 -9.28 16.12
C ALA A 395 -21.38 -10.32 16.53
N SER A 396 -21.29 -11.41 15.80
CA SER A 396 -20.29 -12.45 16.07
C SER A 396 -19.60 -12.92 14.80
N PHE A 397 -18.36 -13.39 14.95
CA PHE A 397 -17.57 -13.95 13.86
C PHE A 397 -16.73 -15.12 14.36
N VAL A 398 -16.26 -15.94 13.42
CA VAL A 398 -15.31 -17.01 13.71
C VAL A 398 -13.90 -16.46 13.57
N PHE A 399 -13.17 -16.40 14.69
CA PHE A 399 -11.76 -16.15 14.72
C PHE A 399 -11.01 -17.44 14.39
N ASP A 400 -10.32 -17.49 13.27
CA ASP A 400 -9.45 -18.61 12.89
C ASP A 400 -7.98 -18.17 12.93
N PRO A 401 -7.22 -18.55 13.97
CA PRO A 401 -5.82 -18.13 14.11
C PRO A 401 -4.93 -18.63 12.96
N ARG A 402 -5.32 -19.69 12.24
CA ARG A 402 -4.57 -20.23 11.11
C ARG A 402 -4.49 -19.23 9.97
N LYS A 403 -5.54 -18.43 9.75
CA LYS A 403 -5.51 -17.36 8.75
C LYS A 403 -4.41 -16.32 9.01
N THR A 404 -4.04 -16.10 10.26
CA THR A 404 -2.95 -15.16 10.61
C THR A 404 -1.56 -15.75 10.39
N LEU A 405 -1.45 -17.06 10.21
CA LEU A 405 -0.20 -17.74 9.87
C LEU A 405 0.04 -17.74 8.34
N GLU A 406 -1.01 -17.52 7.56
CA GLU A 406 -0.93 -17.40 6.11
C GLU A 406 -0.47 -16.00 5.72
N THR A 407 0.83 -15.75 5.80
CA THR A 407 1.45 -14.46 5.48
C THR A 407 1.82 -14.30 4.01
N THR A 408 1.69 -15.36 3.24
CA THR A 408 1.89 -15.37 1.80
C THR A 408 0.65 -14.78 1.10
N VAL A 409 0.81 -13.59 0.51
CA VAL A 409 -0.27 -12.84 -0.17
C VAL A 409 -0.31 -13.07 -1.68
N ALA A 410 0.77 -13.61 -2.24
CA ALA A 410 0.87 -14.12 -3.60
C ALA A 410 1.98 -15.17 -3.64
N PRO A 411 2.05 -16.07 -4.62
CA PRO A 411 3.11 -17.06 -4.71
C PRO A 411 4.49 -16.42 -4.59
N GLY A 412 5.27 -16.85 -3.58
CA GLY A 412 6.60 -16.30 -3.29
C GLY A 412 6.64 -14.91 -2.64
N THR A 413 5.49 -14.30 -2.31
CA THR A 413 5.42 -12.99 -1.67
C THR A 413 4.85 -13.12 -0.27
N ASP A 414 5.71 -12.97 0.72
CA ASP A 414 5.39 -13.15 2.13
C ASP A 414 5.54 -11.84 2.90
N VAL A 415 4.46 -11.41 3.54
CA VAL A 415 4.40 -10.13 4.28
C VAL A 415 5.30 -10.14 5.51
N GLN A 416 5.35 -11.24 6.25
CA GLN A 416 6.18 -11.35 7.45
C GLN A 416 7.65 -11.16 7.11
N THR A 417 8.14 -11.93 6.13
CA THR A 417 9.52 -11.80 5.62
C THR A 417 9.80 -10.41 5.07
N GLY A 418 8.82 -9.80 4.38
CA GLY A 418 8.92 -8.44 3.89
C GLY A 418 9.13 -7.42 5.01
N LEU A 419 8.30 -7.46 6.06
CA LEU A 419 8.40 -6.57 7.21
C LEU A 419 9.71 -6.73 7.97
N GLU A 420 10.16 -7.98 8.21
CA GLU A 420 11.44 -8.28 8.86
C GLU A 420 12.63 -7.74 8.05
N ARG A 421 12.59 -7.91 6.73
CA ARG A 421 13.63 -7.40 5.84
C ARG A 421 13.69 -5.87 5.85
N ILE A 422 12.53 -5.19 5.75
CA ILE A 422 12.50 -3.73 5.80
C ILE A 422 12.98 -3.23 7.16
N ALA A 423 12.56 -3.86 8.26
CA ALA A 423 13.06 -3.50 9.59
C ALA A 423 14.60 -3.59 9.67
N ALA A 424 15.22 -4.62 9.08
CA ALA A 424 16.67 -4.77 9.04
C ALA A 424 17.36 -3.70 8.15
N ILE A 425 16.73 -3.28 7.04
CA ILE A 425 17.25 -2.19 6.19
C ILE A 425 17.20 -0.85 6.94
N LEU A 426 16.14 -0.58 7.68
CA LEU A 426 15.94 0.69 8.39
C LEU A 426 16.81 0.85 9.64
N GLN A 427 17.41 -0.24 10.14
CA GLN A 427 18.34 -0.22 11.28
C GLN A 427 19.80 0.02 10.87
N ARG A 428 20.13 0.00 9.58
CA ARG A 428 21.45 0.32 9.01
C ARG A 428 21.61 1.82 8.78
#